data_e117e3ef63f62b3f5c3909e5564892db
#
_entry.id   e117e3ef63f62b3f5c3909e5564892db
#
_cell.length_a   1.000
_cell.length_b   1.000
_cell.length_c   1.000
_cell.angle_alpha   90.00
_cell.angle_beta   90.00
_cell.angle_gamma   90.00
#
_symmetry.space_group_name_H-M   'P 1'
#
loop_
_entity.id
_entity.type
_entity.pdbx_description
1 polymer ?
#
loop_
_entity_poly.entity_id
_entity_poly.type
_entity_poly.pdbx_seq_one_letter_code
_entity_poly.pdbx_strand_id
1 'polypeptide(L)'
;DYRGYGRSGGTPTASALLDDALEVYRLAGKGLADHGYTYSRLFIMGRSLGSAAALEIAASAGIEINGLIIESGFAYPLALIERLGGPSSERLGEESCGFDNLAKIERVKVPTLIIHGEEDFIIPFEEGQELFRRCASPKKEFLSIPGAGHNDLLLRDRRGYFGAIKRLVF
;
A
#
# COMPACT_ATOMS: atom_id res chain seq x y z
N ASP A 1 -10.35 -2.06 -12.39
CA ASP A 1 -10.26 -3.40 -11.79
C ASP A 1 -8.86 -3.94 -12.01
N TYR A 2 -8.32 -4.71 -11.08
CA TYR A 2 -7.08 -5.45 -11.30
C TYR A 2 -7.23 -6.45 -12.43
N ARG A 3 -6.11 -6.75 -13.10
CA ARG A 3 -6.05 -7.76 -14.17
C ARG A 3 -6.67 -9.09 -13.71
N GLY A 4 -7.59 -9.63 -14.49
CA GLY A 4 -8.34 -10.85 -14.19
C GLY A 4 -9.52 -10.68 -13.22
N TYR A 5 -9.82 -9.46 -12.76
CA TYR A 5 -10.95 -9.17 -11.89
C TYR A 5 -11.98 -8.26 -12.56
N GLY A 6 -13.23 -8.36 -12.14
CA GLY A 6 -14.32 -7.53 -12.59
C GLY A 6 -14.47 -7.53 -14.11
N ARG A 7 -14.25 -6.39 -14.75
CA ARG A 7 -14.31 -6.23 -16.22
C ARG A 7 -12.94 -6.27 -16.89
N SER A 8 -11.86 -6.40 -16.12
CA SER A 8 -10.50 -6.50 -16.65
C SER A 8 -10.18 -7.92 -17.09
N GLY A 9 -9.66 -8.06 -18.30
CA GLY A 9 -9.19 -9.35 -18.84
C GLY A 9 -7.83 -9.76 -18.25
N GLY A 10 -7.31 -10.91 -18.73
CA GLY A 10 -6.01 -11.44 -18.35
C GLY A 10 -6.03 -12.33 -17.11
N THR A 11 -4.84 -12.69 -16.62
CA THR A 11 -4.65 -13.55 -15.45
C THR A 11 -3.98 -12.77 -14.31
N PRO A 12 -4.52 -12.79 -13.09
CA PRO A 12 -3.91 -12.10 -11.96
C PRO A 12 -2.65 -12.85 -11.52
N THR A 13 -1.54 -12.10 -11.37
CA THR A 13 -0.30 -12.56 -10.76
C THR A 13 0.29 -11.45 -9.91
N ALA A 14 1.19 -11.78 -8.98
CA ALA A 14 1.87 -10.78 -8.17
C ALA A 14 2.66 -9.78 -9.02
N SER A 15 3.42 -10.27 -10.00
CA SER A 15 4.18 -9.41 -10.92
C SER A 15 3.26 -8.52 -11.75
N ALA A 16 2.16 -9.07 -12.30
CA ALA A 16 1.20 -8.30 -13.06
C ALA A 16 0.57 -7.15 -12.25
N LEU A 17 0.31 -7.35 -10.96
CA LEU A 17 -0.20 -6.31 -10.07
C LEU A 17 0.79 -5.14 -9.95
N LEU A 18 2.08 -5.43 -9.81
CA LEU A 18 3.12 -4.41 -9.70
C LEU A 18 3.35 -3.67 -11.02
N ASP A 19 3.42 -4.40 -12.12
CA ASP A 19 3.55 -3.81 -13.46
C ASP A 19 2.36 -2.93 -13.82
N ASP A 20 1.14 -3.40 -13.54
CA ASP A 20 -0.08 -2.64 -13.76
C ASP A 20 -0.14 -1.37 -12.88
N ALA A 21 0.37 -1.42 -11.65
CA ALA A 21 0.44 -0.25 -10.78
C ALA A 21 1.31 0.85 -11.37
N LEU A 22 2.49 0.51 -11.91
CA LEU A 22 3.38 1.44 -12.57
C LEU A 22 2.75 2.03 -13.84
N GLU A 23 2.06 1.20 -14.61
CA GLU A 23 1.37 1.66 -15.83
C GLU A 23 0.19 2.58 -15.50
N VAL A 24 -0.62 2.24 -14.49
CA VAL A 24 -1.71 3.11 -14.00
C VAL A 24 -1.15 4.45 -13.52
N TYR A 25 -0.03 4.47 -12.80
CA TYR A 25 0.62 5.72 -12.41
C TYR A 25 1.00 6.57 -13.63
N ARG A 26 1.65 5.97 -14.65
CA ARG A 26 2.06 6.68 -15.87
C ARG A 26 0.87 7.25 -16.65
N LEU A 27 -0.23 6.49 -16.72
CA LEU A 27 -1.42 6.88 -17.44
C LEU A 27 -2.32 7.86 -16.67
N ALA A 28 -2.27 7.88 -15.34
CA ALA A 28 -3.13 8.72 -14.51
C ALA A 28 -2.94 10.22 -14.82
N GLY A 29 -1.70 10.69 -14.92
CA GLY A 29 -1.41 12.08 -15.24
C GLY A 29 -1.93 12.47 -16.61
N LYS A 30 -1.73 11.62 -17.63
CA LYS A 30 -2.27 11.83 -18.96
C LYS A 30 -3.79 11.83 -18.96
N GLY A 31 -4.41 10.84 -18.33
CA GLY A 31 -5.88 10.74 -18.27
C GLY A 31 -6.51 11.97 -17.60
N LEU A 32 -5.91 12.51 -16.55
CA LEU A 32 -6.38 13.73 -15.92
C LEU A 32 -6.25 14.93 -16.87
N ALA A 33 -5.12 15.09 -17.55
CA ALA A 33 -4.88 16.18 -18.50
C ALA A 33 -5.85 16.11 -19.68
N ASP A 34 -6.10 14.92 -20.24
CA ASP A 34 -7.05 14.69 -21.34
C ASP A 34 -8.49 15.13 -20.97
N HIS A 35 -8.82 15.13 -19.66
CA HIS A 35 -10.11 15.61 -19.14
C HIS A 35 -10.07 17.06 -18.58
N GLY A 36 -8.99 17.79 -18.83
CA GLY A 36 -8.83 19.19 -18.40
C GLY A 36 -8.52 19.38 -16.92
N TYR A 37 -8.14 18.33 -16.20
CA TYR A 37 -7.72 18.43 -14.80
C TYR A 37 -6.22 18.66 -14.67
N THR A 38 -5.84 19.53 -13.75
CA THR A 38 -4.45 19.77 -13.33
C THR A 38 -4.31 19.53 -11.84
N TYR A 39 -3.15 19.08 -11.41
CA TYR A 39 -2.85 18.91 -9.99
C TYR A 39 -1.46 19.44 -9.67
N SER A 40 -1.27 19.99 -8.48
CA SER A 40 0.01 20.47 -7.98
C SER A 40 0.71 19.46 -7.08
N ARG A 41 -0.02 18.50 -6.55
CA ARG A 41 0.49 17.45 -5.67
C ARG A 41 -0.21 16.12 -5.94
N LEU A 42 0.56 15.03 -5.86
CA LEU A 42 0.07 13.66 -6.04
C LEU A 42 0.44 12.81 -4.82
N PHE A 43 -0.54 12.17 -4.24
CA PHE A 43 -0.39 11.23 -3.14
C PHE A 43 -0.87 9.86 -3.59
N ILE A 44 -0.13 8.83 -3.20
CA ILE A 44 -0.51 7.45 -3.48
C ILE A 44 -1.02 6.81 -2.19
N MET A 45 -2.13 6.11 -2.28
CA MET A 45 -2.68 5.36 -1.17
C MET A 45 -2.86 3.90 -1.58
N GLY A 46 -2.39 2.99 -0.73
CA GLY A 46 -2.59 1.56 -0.88
C GLY A 46 -3.14 0.93 0.39
N ARG A 47 -4.20 0.13 0.22
CA ARG A 47 -4.83 -0.60 1.32
C ARG A 47 -4.68 -2.10 1.11
N SER A 48 -4.34 -2.84 2.18
CA SER A 48 -4.24 -4.30 2.15
C SER A 48 -3.33 -4.75 0.99
N LEU A 49 -3.79 -5.58 0.08
CA LEU A 49 -3.04 -5.97 -1.13
C LEU A 49 -2.55 -4.76 -1.94
N GLY A 50 -3.33 -3.69 -2.01
CA GLY A 50 -2.96 -2.46 -2.71
C GLY A 50 -1.75 -1.75 -2.09
N SER A 51 -1.33 -2.09 -0.85
CA SER A 51 -0.11 -1.57 -0.25
C SER A 51 1.14 -1.96 -1.03
N ALA A 52 1.17 -3.17 -1.62
CA ALA A 52 2.27 -3.61 -2.47
C ALA A 52 2.37 -2.78 -3.75
N ALA A 53 1.23 -2.49 -4.39
CA ALA A 53 1.16 -1.61 -5.57
C ALA A 53 1.63 -0.18 -5.24
N ALA A 54 1.17 0.36 -4.11
CA ALA A 54 1.55 1.70 -3.65
C ALA A 54 3.05 1.79 -3.31
N LEU A 55 3.60 0.75 -2.68
CA LEU A 55 5.04 0.65 -2.38
C LEU A 55 5.88 0.50 -3.65
N GLU A 56 5.40 -0.26 -4.64
CA GLU A 56 6.07 -0.36 -5.95
C GLU A 56 6.21 1.01 -6.59
N ILE A 57 5.13 1.77 -6.67
CA ILE A 57 5.14 3.13 -7.21
C ILE A 57 6.10 4.01 -6.40
N ALA A 58 5.96 4.05 -5.07
CA ALA A 58 6.71 4.96 -4.22
C ALA A 58 8.22 4.66 -4.16
N ALA A 59 8.63 3.41 -4.40
CA ALA A 59 10.03 2.98 -4.37
C ALA A 59 10.70 2.99 -5.75
N SER A 60 9.95 3.20 -6.84
CA SER A 60 10.47 3.17 -8.20
C SER A 60 11.20 4.45 -8.58
N ALA A 61 12.31 4.30 -9.30
CA ALA A 61 13.10 5.45 -9.76
C ALA A 61 12.35 6.30 -10.81
N GLY A 62 12.51 7.61 -10.74
CA GLY A 62 11.90 8.54 -11.69
C GLY A 62 10.41 8.79 -11.47
N ILE A 63 9.83 8.30 -10.36
CA ILE A 63 8.46 8.58 -9.97
C ILE A 63 8.43 9.75 -8.99
N GLU A 64 7.60 10.74 -9.30
CA GLU A 64 7.40 11.93 -8.48
C GLU A 64 6.04 11.88 -7.79
N ILE A 65 6.04 11.70 -6.47
CA ILE A 65 4.86 11.77 -5.61
C ILE A 65 5.16 12.66 -4.40
N ASN A 66 4.12 13.23 -3.81
CA ASN A 66 4.25 14.13 -2.66
C ASN A 66 4.04 13.44 -1.32
N GLY A 67 3.57 12.20 -1.34
CA GLY A 67 3.43 11.38 -0.15
C GLY A 67 2.80 10.02 -0.42
N LEU A 68 2.97 9.12 0.56
CA LEU A 68 2.50 7.75 0.54
C LEU A 68 1.60 7.50 1.76
N ILE A 69 0.48 6.82 1.53
CA ILE A 69 -0.41 6.34 2.59
C ILE A 69 -0.52 4.81 2.48
N ILE A 70 -0.21 4.11 3.53
CA ILE A 70 -0.40 2.66 3.64
C ILE A 70 -1.45 2.38 4.71
N GLU A 71 -2.55 1.75 4.32
CA GLU A 71 -3.62 1.34 5.21
C GLU A 71 -3.64 -0.20 5.31
N SER A 72 -3.56 -0.73 6.52
CA SER A 72 -3.54 -2.19 6.79
C SER A 72 -2.59 -2.91 5.83
N GLY A 73 -1.37 -2.39 5.68
CA GLY A 73 -0.36 -2.93 4.77
C GLY A 73 0.37 -4.11 5.37
N PHE A 74 0.84 -5.02 4.51
CA PHE A 74 1.58 -6.22 4.93
C PHE A 74 3.09 -6.06 4.70
N ALA A 75 3.85 -6.61 5.65
CA ALA A 75 5.31 -6.69 5.58
C ALA A 75 5.79 -8.02 5.00
N TYR A 76 5.04 -9.10 5.28
CA TYR A 76 5.42 -10.48 5.01
C TYR A 76 4.44 -11.17 4.05
N PRO A 77 4.69 -11.11 2.72
CA PRO A 77 3.74 -11.60 1.72
C PRO A 77 3.47 -13.11 1.84
N LEU A 78 4.47 -13.92 2.15
CA LEU A 78 4.28 -15.36 2.30
C LEU A 78 3.35 -15.69 3.48
N ALA A 79 3.54 -15.04 4.61
CA ALA A 79 2.67 -15.21 5.77
C ALA A 79 1.23 -14.76 5.49
N LEU A 80 1.04 -13.73 4.67
CA LEU A 80 -0.29 -13.31 4.23
C LEU A 80 -0.94 -14.38 3.34
N ILE A 81 -0.20 -14.94 2.38
CA ILE A 81 -0.70 -16.01 1.50
C ILE A 81 -1.15 -17.22 2.33
N GLU A 82 -0.34 -17.67 3.29
CA GLU A 82 -0.69 -18.76 4.19
C GLU A 82 -1.97 -18.48 5.00
N ARG A 83 -2.08 -17.29 5.58
CA ARG A 83 -3.28 -16.87 6.34
C ARG A 83 -4.55 -16.86 5.48
N LEU A 84 -4.41 -16.56 4.19
CA LEU A 84 -5.53 -16.59 3.24
C LEU A 84 -5.82 -17.99 2.67
N GLY A 85 -5.17 -19.04 3.19
CA GLY A 85 -5.39 -20.43 2.78
C GLY A 85 -4.59 -20.85 1.54
N GLY A 86 -3.60 -20.06 1.15
CA GLY A 86 -2.66 -20.41 0.08
C GLY A 86 -1.60 -21.41 0.52
N PRO A 87 -0.72 -21.83 -0.39
CA PRO A 87 0.35 -22.76 -0.08
C PRO A 87 1.33 -22.19 0.95
N SER A 88 1.94 -23.07 1.77
CA SER A 88 2.90 -22.64 2.78
C SER A 88 4.17 -22.04 2.17
N SER A 89 4.84 -21.20 2.96
CA SER A 89 6.11 -20.57 2.58
C SER A 89 7.18 -21.60 2.19
N GLU A 90 7.19 -22.77 2.81
CA GLU A 90 8.08 -23.88 2.46
C GLU A 90 7.89 -24.39 1.02
N ARG A 91 6.67 -24.31 0.48
CA ARG A 91 6.35 -24.73 -0.90
C ARG A 91 6.61 -23.67 -1.94
N LEU A 92 6.51 -22.40 -1.58
CA LEU A 92 6.63 -21.28 -2.53
C LEU A 92 8.07 -20.84 -2.74
N GLY A 93 8.96 -21.03 -1.76
CA GLY A 93 10.30 -20.42 -1.74
C GLY A 93 10.23 -18.90 -1.56
N GLU A 94 11.27 -18.31 -0.99
CA GLU A 94 11.31 -16.87 -0.66
C GLU A 94 11.20 -15.95 -1.90
N GLU A 95 11.62 -16.40 -3.07
CA GLU A 95 11.64 -15.61 -4.31
C GLU A 95 10.29 -15.54 -5.06
N SER A 96 9.28 -16.29 -4.62
CA SER A 96 8.09 -16.55 -5.47
C SER A 96 7.01 -15.48 -5.45
N CYS A 97 7.04 -14.51 -4.55
CA CYS A 97 5.92 -13.56 -4.37
C CYS A 97 6.11 -12.20 -5.06
N GLY A 98 7.34 -11.76 -5.34
CA GLY A 98 7.61 -10.47 -5.99
C GLY A 98 7.24 -9.21 -5.19
N PHE A 99 6.62 -9.34 -4.01
CA PHE A 99 6.11 -8.21 -3.23
C PHE A 99 7.10 -7.58 -2.26
N ASP A 100 8.32 -7.79 -2.29
CA ASP A 100 9.38 -7.31 -1.38
C ASP A 100 9.09 -5.94 -0.68
N ASN A 101 8.00 -5.90 0.11
CA ASN A 101 7.46 -4.68 0.68
C ASN A 101 8.42 -4.03 1.68
N LEU A 102 9.20 -4.84 2.42
CA LEU A 102 10.18 -4.32 3.36
C LEU A 102 11.36 -3.63 2.66
N ALA A 103 11.91 -4.24 1.62
CA ALA A 103 12.98 -3.59 0.85
C ALA A 103 12.47 -2.35 0.09
N LYS A 104 11.20 -2.34 -0.33
CA LYS A 104 10.60 -1.17 -0.98
C LYS A 104 10.41 -0.01 0.00
N ILE A 105 9.85 -0.24 1.19
CA ILE A 105 9.62 0.82 2.17
C ILE A 105 10.93 1.45 2.68
N GLU A 106 12.02 0.71 2.70
CA GLU A 106 13.38 1.21 3.02
C GLU A 106 13.91 2.21 1.98
N ARG A 107 13.36 2.21 0.77
CA ARG A 107 13.71 3.17 -0.29
C ARG A 107 12.80 4.39 -0.35
N VAL A 108 11.64 4.34 0.31
CA VAL A 108 10.68 5.45 0.33
C VAL A 108 11.23 6.63 1.11
N LYS A 109 11.29 7.79 0.47
CA LYS A 109 11.80 9.05 1.06
C LYS A 109 10.74 10.13 1.21
N VAL A 110 9.60 9.98 0.53
CA VAL A 110 8.49 10.94 0.61
C VAL A 110 7.76 10.85 1.95
N PRO A 111 7.07 11.92 2.39
CA PRO A 111 6.23 11.88 3.57
C PRO A 111 5.30 10.67 3.56
N THR A 112 5.27 9.91 4.65
CA THR A 112 4.59 8.60 4.69
C THR A 112 3.70 8.49 5.92
N LEU A 113 2.43 8.14 5.70
CA LEU A 113 1.48 7.79 6.73
C LEU A 113 1.17 6.29 6.66
N ILE A 114 1.30 5.60 7.78
CA ILE A 114 0.84 4.22 7.93
C ILE A 114 -0.31 4.21 8.92
N ILE A 115 -1.44 3.61 8.52
CA ILE A 115 -2.66 3.48 9.33
C ILE A 115 -2.92 2.00 9.53
N HIS A 116 -3.13 1.56 10.78
CA HIS A 116 -3.39 0.14 11.07
C HIS A 116 -4.32 -0.01 12.28
N GLY A 117 -5.21 -0.99 12.20
CA GLY A 117 -6.08 -1.37 13.30
C GLY A 117 -5.37 -2.33 14.25
N GLU A 118 -5.53 -2.12 15.57
CA GLU A 118 -4.85 -2.94 16.58
C GLU A 118 -5.42 -4.37 16.67
N GLU A 119 -6.65 -4.58 16.19
CA GLU A 119 -7.33 -5.88 16.15
C GLU A 119 -7.45 -6.42 14.71
N ASP A 120 -6.50 -6.11 13.84
CA ASP A 120 -6.47 -6.64 12.47
C ASP A 120 -5.99 -8.09 12.47
N PHE A 121 -6.95 -9.03 12.29
CA PHE A 121 -6.69 -10.47 12.24
C PHE A 121 -6.31 -10.98 10.83
N ILE A 122 -6.43 -10.15 9.79
CA ILE A 122 -6.04 -10.51 8.43
C ILE A 122 -4.58 -10.17 8.20
N ILE A 123 -4.19 -8.94 8.50
CA ILE A 123 -2.80 -8.47 8.49
C ILE A 123 -2.48 -7.99 9.90
N PRO A 124 -1.71 -8.76 10.69
CA PRO A 124 -1.41 -8.40 12.07
C PRO A 124 -0.84 -7.00 12.23
N PHE A 125 -1.21 -6.35 13.30
CA PHE A 125 -0.79 -4.98 13.64
C PHE A 125 0.74 -4.79 13.60
N GLU A 126 1.48 -5.83 14.00
CA GLU A 126 2.94 -5.87 14.01
C GLU A 126 3.54 -5.68 12.61
N GLU A 127 2.83 -6.08 11.55
CA GLU A 127 3.29 -5.89 10.18
C GLU A 127 3.25 -4.41 9.78
N GLY A 128 2.22 -3.67 10.21
CA GLY A 128 2.17 -2.23 10.05
C GLY A 128 3.28 -1.51 10.83
N GLN A 129 3.54 -1.97 12.07
CA GLN A 129 4.64 -1.45 12.88
C GLN A 129 6.00 -1.72 12.24
N GLU A 130 6.20 -2.90 11.65
CA GLU A 130 7.44 -3.24 10.95
C GLU A 130 7.66 -2.39 9.70
N LEU A 131 6.63 -2.17 8.89
CA LEU A 131 6.68 -1.22 7.77
C LEU A 131 7.06 0.18 8.25
N PHE A 132 6.46 0.65 9.34
CA PHE A 132 6.78 1.95 9.91
C PHE A 132 8.24 2.01 10.41
N ARG A 133 8.69 0.99 11.11
CA ARG A 133 10.06 0.91 11.62
C ARG A 133 11.08 1.00 10.49
N ARG A 134 10.87 0.25 9.41
CA ARG A 134 11.75 0.17 8.24
C ARG A 134 11.64 1.35 7.29
N CYS A 135 10.56 2.10 7.34
CA CYS A 135 10.34 3.24 6.46
C CYS A 135 11.46 4.27 6.59
N ALA A 136 12.13 4.56 5.48
CA ALA A 136 13.27 5.48 5.45
C ALA A 136 12.86 6.96 5.27
N SER A 137 11.56 7.26 5.20
CA SER A 137 11.07 8.63 5.14
C SER A 137 11.47 9.43 6.40
N PRO A 138 12.05 10.64 6.26
CA PRO A 138 12.32 11.51 7.38
C PRO A 138 11.04 12.12 8.00
N LYS A 139 9.94 12.11 7.24
CA LYS A 139 8.61 12.54 7.69
C LYS A 139 7.68 11.34 7.64
N LYS A 140 7.56 10.61 8.73
CA LYS A 140 6.65 9.46 8.81
C LYS A 140 5.77 9.54 10.06
N GLU A 141 4.52 9.15 9.90
CA GLU A 141 3.53 9.06 10.97
C GLU A 141 2.91 7.67 10.99
N PHE A 142 2.65 7.13 12.17
CA PHE A 142 1.91 5.89 12.37
C PHE A 142 0.62 6.21 13.12
N LEU A 143 -0.52 5.91 12.51
CA LEU A 143 -1.82 5.99 13.15
C LEU A 143 -2.29 4.60 13.53
N SER A 144 -2.22 4.29 14.82
CA SER A 144 -2.86 3.12 15.42
C SER A 144 -4.32 3.45 15.73
N ILE A 145 -5.23 2.53 15.39
CA ILE A 145 -6.66 2.68 15.71
C ILE A 145 -7.08 1.57 16.65
N PRO A 146 -7.24 1.88 17.96
CA PRO A 146 -7.63 0.89 18.96
C PRO A 146 -8.98 0.25 18.65
N GLY A 147 -9.07 -1.06 18.84
CA GLY A 147 -10.28 -1.84 18.63
C GLY A 147 -10.73 -1.95 17.16
N ALA A 148 -9.94 -1.45 16.21
CA ALA A 148 -10.23 -1.60 14.79
C ALA A 148 -9.61 -2.88 14.21
N GLY A 149 -10.39 -3.58 13.42
CA GLY A 149 -9.93 -4.68 12.57
C GLY A 149 -9.57 -4.20 11.17
N HIS A 150 -9.46 -5.16 10.24
CA HIS A 150 -9.04 -4.88 8.85
C HIS A 150 -9.99 -3.97 8.06
N ASN A 151 -11.29 -4.00 8.36
CA ASN A 151 -12.31 -3.40 7.50
C ASN A 151 -13.09 -2.25 8.15
N ASP A 152 -12.82 -1.89 9.39
CA ASP A 152 -13.63 -0.92 10.13
C ASP A 152 -12.85 0.27 10.71
N LEU A 153 -11.61 0.51 10.25
CA LEU A 153 -10.77 1.61 10.70
C LEU A 153 -11.48 2.96 10.68
N LEU A 154 -12.09 3.28 9.54
CA LEU A 154 -12.83 4.51 9.34
C LEU A 154 -14.08 4.63 10.23
N LEU A 155 -14.70 3.51 10.57
CA LEU A 155 -15.86 3.45 11.45
C LEU A 155 -15.47 3.67 12.92
N ARG A 156 -14.30 3.17 13.32
CA ARG A 156 -13.79 3.26 14.69
C ARG A 156 -13.26 4.65 15.04
N ASP A 157 -12.47 5.25 14.16
CA ASP A 157 -11.95 6.61 14.38
C ASP A 157 -11.92 7.45 13.09
N ARG A 158 -13.07 7.86 12.64
CA ARG A 158 -13.20 8.74 11.46
C ARG A 158 -12.43 10.05 11.61
N ARG A 159 -12.42 10.62 12.82
CA ARG A 159 -11.78 11.92 13.06
C ARG A 159 -10.26 11.82 13.02
N GLY A 160 -9.69 10.84 13.72
CA GLY A 160 -8.25 10.57 13.71
C GLY A 160 -7.76 10.19 12.32
N TYR A 161 -8.51 9.31 11.63
CA TYR A 161 -8.21 8.85 10.28
C TYR A 161 -8.05 10.01 9.28
N PHE A 162 -9.09 10.83 9.11
CA PHE A 162 -9.00 11.97 8.19
C PHE A 162 -8.09 13.08 8.73
N GLY A 163 -7.93 13.21 10.04
CA GLY A 163 -6.99 14.13 10.67
C GLY A 163 -5.54 13.81 10.29
N ALA A 164 -5.14 12.53 10.31
CA ALA A 164 -3.81 12.10 9.91
C ALA A 164 -3.57 12.31 8.40
N ILE A 165 -4.53 11.94 7.56
CA ILE A 165 -4.45 12.21 6.12
C ILE A 165 -4.30 13.71 5.85
N LYS A 166 -5.06 14.54 6.56
CA LYS A 166 -5.01 15.99 6.40
C LYS A 166 -3.63 16.58 6.77
N ARG A 167 -3.00 16.09 7.84
CA ARG A 167 -1.63 16.50 8.23
C ARG A 167 -0.57 16.12 7.19
N LEU A 168 -0.77 14.99 6.49
CA LEU A 168 0.14 14.59 5.42
C LEU A 168 -0.03 15.47 4.17
N VAL A 169 -1.28 15.81 3.84
CA VAL A 169 -1.62 16.45 2.55
C VAL A 169 -1.47 17.97 2.61
N PHE A 170 -1.68 18.59 3.76
CA PHE A 170 -1.66 20.07 3.94
C PHE A 170 -0.57 20.54 4.88
#